data_d60a87686d5a304edc9b024f4aab8033
#
_entry.id   d60a87686d5a304edc9b024f4aab8033
#
_cell.length_a   1.000
_cell.length_b   1.000
_cell.length_c   1.000
_cell.angle_alpha   90.00
_cell.angle_beta   90.00
_cell.angle_gamma   90.00
#
_symmetry.space_group_name_H-M   'P 1'
#
loop_
_entity.id
_entity.type
_entity.pdbx_description
1 polymer ?
#
loop_
_entity_poly.entity_id
_entity_poly.type
_entity_poly.pdbx_seq_one_letter_code
_entity_poly.pdbx_strand_id
1 'polypeptide(L)'
;IYSNVTADTHRAAAALMDTGIDYRPVNKLFFQTKSRVRMQLEAAMLADARFYDHNRAAVLSVPRSLLEKFHATESDAEDLSALGPQIQGVDCAVTMRELGDGVWKFSLRTGERVNATEVCRLLGGGGHARAAGATLEHVTQAEAEEKMLDAIARVVPDFKK
;
A
#
# COMPACT_ATOMS: atom_id res chain seq x y z
N ILE A 1 6.64 -3.40 15.92
CA ILE A 1 7.62 -2.29 16.01
C ILE A 1 7.95 -1.88 14.58
N TYR A 2 7.85 -0.60 14.27
CA TYR A 2 8.21 -0.05 12.95
C TYR A 2 9.73 0.04 12.81
N SER A 3 10.23 -0.04 11.58
CA SER A 3 11.66 -0.05 11.27
C SER A 3 12.42 1.21 11.68
N ASN A 4 11.71 2.32 11.89
CA ASN A 4 12.29 3.60 12.32
C ASN A 4 12.26 3.81 13.85
N VAL A 5 11.83 2.82 14.63
CA VAL A 5 11.83 2.87 16.10
C VAL A 5 13.24 2.63 16.62
N THR A 6 13.69 3.51 17.51
CA THR A 6 15.01 3.47 18.15
C THR A 6 14.86 3.26 19.66
N ALA A 7 15.98 3.04 20.34
CA ALA A 7 16.00 3.00 21.81
C ALA A 7 15.49 4.31 22.43
N ASP A 8 15.76 5.47 21.80
CA ASP A 8 15.28 6.76 22.28
C ASP A 8 13.77 6.91 22.12
N THR A 9 13.17 6.34 21.06
CA THR A 9 11.71 6.24 20.92
C THR A 9 11.08 5.51 22.10
N HIS A 10 11.68 4.40 22.53
CA HIS A 10 11.20 3.65 23.69
C HIS A 10 11.38 4.40 25.01
N ARG A 11 12.51 5.11 25.20
CA ARG A 11 12.74 5.95 26.37
C ARG A 11 11.72 7.09 26.45
N ALA A 12 11.46 7.75 25.33
CA ALA A 12 10.43 8.79 25.26
C ALA A 12 9.03 8.25 25.58
N ALA A 13 8.68 7.08 25.05
CA ALA A 13 7.42 6.42 25.39
C ALA A 13 7.33 6.07 26.87
N ALA A 14 8.39 5.53 27.48
CA ALA A 14 8.45 5.24 28.90
C ALA A 14 8.26 6.50 29.74
N ALA A 15 8.98 7.59 29.42
CA ALA A 15 8.83 8.87 30.13
C ALA A 15 7.40 9.43 30.05
N LEU A 16 6.72 9.28 28.90
CA LEU A 16 5.30 9.64 28.78
C LEU A 16 4.40 8.78 29.66
N MET A 17 4.67 7.48 29.73
CA MET A 17 3.92 6.57 30.59
C MET A 17 4.10 6.90 32.08
N ASP A 18 5.32 7.30 32.48
CA ASP A 18 5.64 7.72 33.87
C ASP A 18 4.86 8.98 34.30
N THR A 19 4.38 9.82 33.36
CA THR A 19 3.49 10.95 33.68
C THR A 19 2.07 10.51 34.12
N GLY A 20 1.75 9.21 34.04
CA GLY A 20 0.43 8.68 34.37
C GLY A 20 -0.60 8.83 33.25
N ILE A 21 -0.19 9.22 32.03
CA ILE A 21 -1.12 9.29 30.89
C ILE A 21 -1.76 7.93 30.60
N ASP A 22 -3.06 7.88 30.42
CA ASP A 22 -3.73 6.67 29.94
C ASP A 22 -3.55 6.53 28.43
N TYR A 23 -2.52 5.79 28.02
CA TYR A 23 -2.21 5.52 26.62
C TYR A 23 -3.11 4.44 25.98
N ARG A 24 -3.86 3.67 26.77
CA ARG A 24 -4.67 2.53 26.30
C ARG A 24 -5.74 2.93 25.28
N PRO A 25 -6.53 4.02 25.47
CA PRO A 25 -7.49 4.46 24.46
C PRO A 25 -6.82 4.85 23.15
N VAL A 26 -5.67 5.53 23.22
CA VAL A 26 -4.88 5.94 22.05
C VAL A 26 -4.40 4.72 21.28
N ASN A 27 -3.79 3.76 21.97
CA ASN A 27 -3.31 2.51 21.36
C ASN A 27 -4.46 1.71 20.74
N LYS A 28 -5.59 1.61 21.43
CA LYS A 28 -6.78 0.92 20.92
C LYS A 28 -7.29 1.58 19.63
N LEU A 29 -7.40 2.91 19.63
CA LEU A 29 -7.91 3.67 18.48
C LEU A 29 -7.00 3.50 17.24
N PHE A 30 -5.70 3.67 17.40
CA PHE A 30 -4.77 3.69 16.26
C PHE A 30 -4.34 2.31 15.78
N PHE A 31 -4.31 1.29 16.64
CA PHE A 31 -3.71 0.00 16.29
C PHE A 31 -4.64 -1.20 16.42
N GLN A 32 -5.78 -1.07 17.09
CA GLN A 32 -6.66 -2.19 17.39
C GLN A 32 -8.10 -2.01 16.91
N THR A 33 -8.43 -0.86 16.32
CA THR A 33 -9.79 -0.57 15.89
C THR A 33 -9.82 -0.25 14.40
N LYS A 34 -10.70 -0.92 13.66
CA LYS A 34 -11.03 -0.62 12.27
C LYS A 34 -12.53 -0.52 12.12
N SER A 35 -13.00 0.37 11.24
CA SER A 35 -14.42 0.41 10.88
C SER A 35 -14.82 -0.89 10.17
N ARG A 36 -16.11 -1.25 10.24
CA ARG A 36 -16.63 -2.40 9.48
C ARG A 36 -16.41 -2.21 7.99
N VAL A 37 -16.62 -1.01 7.46
CA VAL A 37 -16.40 -0.66 6.06
C VAL A 37 -14.95 -0.89 5.68
N ARG A 38 -14.00 -0.42 6.49
CA ARG A 38 -12.58 -0.64 6.27
C ARG A 38 -12.23 -2.13 6.21
N MET A 39 -12.76 -2.94 7.12
CA MET A 39 -12.53 -4.39 7.11
C MET A 39 -13.10 -5.05 5.87
N GLN A 40 -14.26 -4.62 5.37
CA GLN A 40 -14.86 -5.13 4.14
C GLN A 40 -14.03 -4.77 2.90
N LEU A 41 -13.50 -3.54 2.84
CA LEU A 41 -12.59 -3.12 1.77
C LEU A 41 -11.30 -3.94 1.76
N GLU A 42 -10.66 -4.11 2.91
CA GLU A 42 -9.45 -4.91 3.05
C GLU A 42 -9.68 -6.37 2.63
N ALA A 43 -10.78 -6.97 3.07
CA ALA A 43 -11.13 -8.34 2.72
C ALA A 43 -11.36 -8.51 1.20
N ALA A 44 -12.11 -7.58 0.58
CA ALA A 44 -12.39 -7.64 -0.85
C ALA A 44 -11.12 -7.40 -1.69
N MET A 45 -10.30 -6.43 -1.29
CA MET A 45 -9.04 -6.14 -1.96
C MET A 45 -8.05 -7.31 -1.88
N LEU A 46 -7.95 -7.97 -0.73
CA LEU A 46 -7.08 -9.14 -0.55
C LEU A 46 -7.62 -10.38 -1.29
N ALA A 47 -8.95 -10.54 -1.37
CA ALA A 47 -9.56 -11.64 -2.11
C ALA A 47 -9.34 -11.53 -3.63
N ASP A 48 -9.18 -10.31 -4.16
CA ASP A 48 -8.90 -10.02 -5.58
C ASP A 48 -7.39 -9.79 -5.85
N ALA A 49 -6.53 -10.10 -4.89
CA ALA A 49 -5.10 -9.91 -5.04
C ALA A 49 -4.53 -10.77 -6.18
N ARG A 50 -3.77 -10.15 -7.07
CA ARG A 50 -3.07 -10.83 -8.17
C ARG A 50 -1.59 -10.93 -7.87
N PHE A 51 -1.01 -12.10 -8.15
CA PHE A 51 0.38 -12.41 -7.82
C PHE A 51 1.20 -12.67 -9.07
N TYR A 52 2.40 -12.14 -9.09
CA TYR A 52 3.36 -12.19 -10.17
C TYR A 52 4.74 -12.59 -9.66
N ASP A 53 5.65 -12.91 -10.56
CA ASP A 53 7.05 -13.15 -10.24
C ASP A 53 7.24 -14.22 -9.14
N HIS A 54 6.61 -15.38 -9.32
CA HIS A 54 6.62 -16.48 -8.34
C HIS A 54 6.07 -16.05 -6.96
N ASN A 55 5.03 -15.24 -6.95
CA ASN A 55 4.40 -14.65 -5.75
C ASN A 55 5.26 -13.62 -4.99
N ARG A 56 6.36 -13.13 -5.59
CA ARG A 56 7.17 -12.07 -4.98
C ARG A 56 6.61 -10.66 -5.24
N ALA A 57 5.70 -10.52 -6.20
CA ALA A 57 4.98 -9.29 -6.44
C ALA A 57 3.48 -9.50 -6.29
N ALA A 58 2.80 -8.53 -5.69
CA ALA A 58 1.35 -8.52 -5.53
C ALA A 58 0.75 -7.20 -6.04
N VAL A 59 -0.36 -7.30 -6.75
CA VAL A 59 -1.19 -6.16 -7.16
C VAL A 59 -2.53 -6.24 -6.45
N LEU A 60 -2.85 -5.17 -5.74
CA LEU A 60 -4.05 -5.00 -4.93
C LEU A 60 -4.83 -3.82 -5.50
N SER A 61 -6.09 -4.02 -5.91
CA SER A 61 -6.88 -3.00 -6.59
C SER A 61 -8.04 -2.52 -5.75
N VAL A 62 -8.27 -1.21 -5.79
CA VAL A 62 -9.42 -0.55 -5.17
C VAL A 62 -10.13 0.29 -6.25
N PRO A 63 -10.94 -0.33 -7.11
CA PRO A 63 -11.75 0.40 -8.06
C PRO A 63 -12.84 1.20 -7.34
N ARG A 64 -13.31 2.26 -7.96
CA ARG A 64 -14.37 3.11 -7.41
C ARG A 64 -15.65 2.33 -7.10
N SER A 65 -16.00 1.37 -7.95
CA SER A 65 -17.13 0.47 -7.72
C SER A 65 -17.06 -0.31 -6.41
N LEU A 66 -15.85 -0.58 -5.91
CA LEU A 66 -15.65 -1.22 -4.61
C LEU A 66 -15.99 -0.27 -3.46
N LEU A 67 -15.60 1.01 -3.56
CA LEU A 67 -15.98 2.04 -2.59
C LEU A 67 -17.51 2.24 -2.57
N GLU A 68 -18.11 2.32 -3.73
CA GLU A 68 -19.58 2.46 -3.87
C GLU A 68 -20.31 1.26 -3.28
N LYS A 69 -19.85 0.04 -3.56
CA LYS A 69 -20.44 -1.22 -3.04
C LYS A 69 -20.52 -1.25 -1.51
N PHE A 70 -19.52 -0.73 -0.82
CA PHE A 70 -19.46 -0.73 0.64
C PHE A 70 -19.83 0.61 1.26
N HIS A 71 -20.30 1.58 0.47
CA HIS A 71 -20.56 2.96 0.90
C HIS A 71 -19.35 3.57 1.63
N ALA A 72 -18.16 3.24 1.14
CA ALA A 72 -16.90 3.67 1.71
C ALA A 72 -16.55 5.09 1.26
N THR A 73 -15.91 5.82 2.15
CA THR A 73 -15.35 7.14 1.88
C THR A 73 -13.88 7.03 1.44
N GLU A 74 -13.33 8.13 0.92
CA GLU A 74 -11.89 8.23 0.62
C GLU A 74 -11.03 7.94 1.86
N SER A 75 -11.49 8.38 3.05
CA SER A 75 -10.80 8.12 4.32
C SER A 75 -10.76 6.62 4.67
N ASP A 76 -11.80 5.85 4.32
CA ASP A 76 -11.80 4.40 4.53
C ASP A 76 -10.76 3.70 3.62
N ALA A 77 -10.38 4.32 2.51
CA ALA A 77 -9.38 3.80 1.57
C ALA A 77 -7.95 4.29 1.83
N GLU A 78 -7.74 5.13 2.84
CA GLU A 78 -6.39 5.56 3.23
C GLU A 78 -5.57 4.38 3.79
N ASP A 79 -4.25 4.44 3.61
CA ASP A 79 -3.28 3.46 4.15
C ASP A 79 -3.49 1.99 3.74
N LEU A 80 -4.38 1.69 2.76
CA LEU A 80 -4.53 0.33 2.22
C LEU A 80 -3.21 -0.24 1.66
N SER A 81 -2.29 0.63 1.24
CA SER A 81 -0.97 0.22 0.75
C SER A 81 -0.09 -0.47 1.80
N ALA A 82 -0.45 -0.39 3.07
CA ALA A 82 0.25 -1.08 4.15
C ALA A 82 -0.05 -2.59 4.22
N LEU A 83 -1.07 -3.07 3.51
CA LEU A 83 -1.46 -4.50 3.54
C LEU A 83 -0.56 -5.38 2.66
N GLY A 84 -0.20 -4.91 1.47
CA GLY A 84 0.59 -5.69 0.54
C GLY A 84 1.92 -6.22 1.12
N PRO A 85 2.72 -5.39 1.82
CA PRO A 85 3.95 -5.84 2.48
C PRO A 85 3.77 -6.87 3.60
N GLN A 86 2.54 -7.07 4.08
CA GLN A 86 2.24 -8.06 5.13
C GLN A 86 2.00 -9.46 4.55
N ILE A 87 1.91 -9.58 3.22
CA ILE A 87 1.73 -10.87 2.55
C ILE A 87 3.09 -11.58 2.52
N GLN A 88 3.13 -12.78 3.08
CA GLN A 88 4.36 -13.58 3.15
C GLN A 88 4.96 -13.82 1.76
N GLY A 89 6.24 -13.55 1.59
CA GLY A 89 6.97 -13.75 0.34
C GLY A 89 6.87 -12.59 -0.67
N VAL A 90 5.99 -11.60 -0.42
CA VAL A 90 5.86 -10.43 -1.28
C VAL A 90 6.97 -9.42 -0.97
N ASP A 91 7.78 -9.11 -1.96
CA ASP A 91 8.86 -8.11 -1.92
C ASP A 91 8.51 -6.83 -2.70
N CYS A 92 7.49 -6.89 -3.54
CA CYS A 92 6.98 -5.77 -4.32
C CYS A 92 5.46 -5.74 -4.26
N ALA A 93 4.90 -4.82 -3.48
CA ALA A 93 3.46 -4.65 -3.35
C ALA A 93 2.99 -3.38 -4.05
N VAL A 94 2.10 -3.54 -5.00
CA VAL A 94 1.41 -2.46 -5.72
C VAL A 94 0.00 -2.35 -5.18
N THR A 95 -0.37 -1.19 -4.65
CA THR A 95 -1.77 -0.85 -4.41
C THR A 95 -2.19 0.17 -5.45
N MET A 96 -3.21 -0.15 -6.25
CA MET A 96 -3.77 0.75 -7.24
C MET A 96 -5.19 1.16 -6.87
N ARG A 97 -5.44 2.46 -6.83
CA ARG A 97 -6.73 3.04 -6.45
C ARG A 97 -7.26 3.94 -7.56
N GLU A 98 -8.49 3.75 -7.94
CA GLU A 98 -9.19 4.63 -8.86
C GLU A 98 -9.66 5.90 -8.13
N LEU A 99 -9.16 7.07 -8.59
CA LEU A 99 -9.53 8.39 -8.04
C LEU A 99 -10.68 9.03 -8.80
N GLY A 100 -10.88 8.64 -10.04
CA GLY A 100 -11.90 9.16 -10.95
C GLY A 100 -11.87 8.35 -12.22
N ASP A 101 -12.71 8.68 -13.18
CA ASP A 101 -12.89 7.92 -14.42
C ASP A 101 -11.56 7.84 -15.20
N GLY A 102 -10.99 6.63 -15.26
CA GLY A 102 -9.71 6.38 -15.92
C GLY A 102 -8.48 6.98 -15.21
N VAL A 103 -8.59 7.41 -13.95
CA VAL A 103 -7.47 7.95 -13.16
C VAL A 103 -7.08 6.95 -12.07
N TRP A 104 -5.87 6.38 -12.20
CA TRP A 104 -5.36 5.36 -11.29
C TRP A 104 -4.12 5.85 -10.54
N LYS A 105 -4.24 5.92 -9.22
CA LYS A 105 -3.12 6.22 -8.32
C LYS A 105 -2.49 4.92 -7.84
N PHE A 106 -1.17 4.85 -7.95
CA PHE A 106 -0.36 3.75 -7.45
C PHE A 106 0.37 4.12 -6.18
N SER A 107 0.39 3.18 -5.26
CA SER A 107 1.29 3.19 -4.11
C SER A 107 2.13 1.92 -4.15
N LEU A 108 3.42 2.07 -4.33
CA LEU A 108 4.38 0.99 -4.39
C LEU A 108 5.13 0.88 -3.06
N ARG A 109 5.18 -0.34 -2.50
CA ARG A 109 5.93 -0.68 -1.30
C ARG A 109 6.84 -1.85 -1.61
N THR A 110 8.13 -1.72 -1.35
CA THR A 110 9.11 -2.70 -1.79
C THR A 110 10.11 -3.06 -0.70
N GLY A 111 10.63 -4.28 -0.78
CA GLY A 111 11.81 -4.74 -0.10
C GLY A 111 13.10 -4.30 -0.80
N GLU A 112 14.19 -5.06 -0.60
CA GLU A 112 15.51 -4.64 -1.08
C GLU A 112 15.74 -4.84 -2.58
N ARG A 113 15.05 -5.80 -3.18
CA ARG A 113 15.22 -6.17 -4.58
C ARG A 113 14.70 -5.13 -5.57
N VAL A 114 13.68 -4.37 -5.19
CA VAL A 114 13.00 -3.43 -6.09
C VAL A 114 13.14 -2.00 -5.57
N ASN A 115 13.67 -1.10 -6.40
CA ASN A 115 13.68 0.32 -6.09
C ASN A 115 12.37 0.97 -6.55
N ALA A 116 11.47 1.24 -5.59
CA ALA A 116 10.16 1.82 -5.87
C ALA A 116 10.23 3.17 -6.60
N THR A 117 11.24 4.00 -6.28
CA THR A 117 11.42 5.31 -6.93
C THR A 117 11.75 5.16 -8.41
N GLU A 118 12.62 4.23 -8.77
CA GLU A 118 12.99 3.99 -10.17
C GLU A 118 11.80 3.50 -10.99
N VAL A 119 11.01 2.57 -10.44
CA VAL A 119 9.77 2.10 -11.07
C VAL A 119 8.81 3.26 -11.29
N CYS A 120 8.49 4.02 -10.24
CA CYS A 120 7.49 5.08 -10.32
C CYS A 120 7.94 6.25 -11.23
N ARG A 121 9.24 6.53 -11.35
CA ARG A 121 9.77 7.54 -12.29
C ARG A 121 9.47 7.20 -13.75
N LEU A 122 9.47 5.92 -14.13
CA LEU A 122 9.08 5.49 -15.48
C LEU A 122 7.63 5.81 -15.83
N LEU A 123 6.80 6.05 -14.80
CA LEU A 123 5.39 6.40 -14.92
C LEU A 123 5.11 7.87 -14.54
N GLY A 124 6.15 8.71 -14.50
CA GLY A 124 6.01 10.13 -14.15
C GLY A 124 5.81 10.42 -12.66
N GLY A 125 6.01 9.41 -11.81
CA GLY A 125 5.88 9.52 -10.36
C GLY A 125 7.22 9.67 -9.63
N GLY A 126 7.23 9.34 -8.32
CA GLY A 126 8.42 9.42 -7.50
C GLY A 126 8.17 9.02 -6.05
N GLY A 127 9.17 9.24 -5.20
CA GLY A 127 9.10 8.90 -3.78
C GLY A 127 10.45 8.47 -3.23
N HIS A 128 10.43 7.51 -2.32
CA HIS A 128 11.61 6.92 -1.69
C HIS A 128 11.85 5.49 -2.21
N ALA A 129 13.06 4.99 -2.05
CA ALA A 129 13.48 3.68 -2.54
C ALA A 129 12.56 2.51 -2.13
N ARG A 130 11.90 2.60 -0.97
CA ARG A 130 10.99 1.57 -0.44
C ARG A 130 9.51 1.95 -0.50
N ALA A 131 9.19 3.19 -0.84
CA ALA A 131 7.83 3.72 -0.85
C ALA A 131 7.71 4.85 -1.88
N ALA A 132 7.08 4.59 -2.99
CA ALA A 132 6.88 5.55 -4.07
C ALA A 132 5.46 5.47 -4.62
N GLY A 133 5.08 6.43 -5.43
CA GLY A 133 3.78 6.46 -6.08
C GLY A 133 3.83 7.12 -7.45
N ALA A 134 2.83 6.81 -8.26
CA ALA A 134 2.58 7.40 -9.56
C ALA A 134 1.08 7.53 -9.80
N THR A 135 0.69 8.35 -10.76
CA THR A 135 -0.71 8.44 -11.21
C THR A 135 -0.72 8.31 -12.72
N LEU A 136 -1.62 7.47 -13.23
CA LEU A 136 -1.90 7.37 -14.65
C LEU A 136 -3.32 7.87 -14.92
N GLU A 137 -3.48 8.60 -16.02
CA GLU A 137 -4.74 9.16 -16.45
C GLU A 137 -5.14 8.57 -17.81
N HIS A 138 -6.44 8.58 -18.08
CA HIS A 138 -7.01 8.09 -19.33
C HIS A 138 -6.68 6.63 -19.65
N VAL A 139 -6.68 5.78 -18.61
CA VAL A 139 -6.40 4.33 -18.73
C VAL A 139 -7.46 3.51 -18.01
N THR A 140 -7.73 2.33 -18.53
CA THR A 140 -8.52 1.31 -17.84
C THR A 140 -7.72 0.68 -16.71
N GLN A 141 -8.39 -0.05 -15.81
CA GLN A 141 -7.70 -0.79 -14.74
C GLN A 141 -6.64 -1.76 -15.29
N ALA A 142 -6.98 -2.49 -16.35
CA ALA A 142 -6.07 -3.47 -16.96
C ALA A 142 -4.84 -2.80 -17.57
N GLU A 143 -5.02 -1.72 -18.34
CA GLU A 143 -3.92 -0.95 -18.91
C GLU A 143 -3.02 -0.31 -17.85
N ALA A 144 -3.64 0.19 -16.76
CA ALA A 144 -2.93 0.76 -15.64
C ALA A 144 -2.03 -0.28 -14.95
N GLU A 145 -2.57 -1.46 -14.71
CA GLU A 145 -1.84 -2.59 -14.13
C GLU A 145 -0.71 -3.07 -15.05
N GLU A 146 -0.98 -3.26 -16.33
CA GLU A 146 0.02 -3.67 -17.32
C GLU A 146 1.20 -2.69 -17.38
N LYS A 147 0.92 -1.39 -17.44
CA LYS A 147 1.97 -0.34 -17.43
C LYS A 147 2.82 -0.38 -16.17
N MET A 148 2.21 -0.64 -15.01
CA MET A 148 2.95 -0.79 -13.76
C MET A 148 3.83 -2.04 -13.77
N LEU A 149 3.32 -3.18 -14.23
CA LEU A 149 4.09 -4.42 -14.34
C LEU A 149 5.25 -4.28 -15.34
N ASP A 150 5.03 -3.57 -16.45
CA ASP A 150 6.09 -3.24 -17.41
C ASP A 150 7.18 -2.36 -16.80
N ALA A 151 6.79 -1.37 -16.01
CA ALA A 151 7.75 -0.51 -15.31
C ALA A 151 8.58 -1.31 -14.29
N ILE A 152 7.96 -2.24 -13.55
CA ILE A 152 8.66 -3.14 -12.63
C ILE A 152 9.65 -4.04 -13.40
N ALA A 153 9.22 -4.64 -14.51
CA ALA A 153 10.06 -5.52 -15.33
C ALA A 153 11.28 -4.81 -15.95
N ARG A 154 11.19 -3.50 -16.19
CA ARG A 154 12.36 -2.70 -16.65
C ARG A 154 13.39 -2.46 -15.56
N VAL A 155 12.99 -2.42 -14.30
CA VAL A 155 13.86 -2.19 -13.14
C VAL A 155 14.39 -3.52 -12.59
N VAL A 156 13.63 -4.61 -12.77
CA VAL A 156 13.96 -5.95 -12.28
C VAL A 156 14.06 -6.89 -13.49
N PRO A 157 15.26 -7.15 -14.03
CA PRO A 157 15.44 -7.87 -15.29
C PRO A 157 14.90 -9.30 -15.33
N ASP A 158 14.80 -9.96 -14.18
CA ASP A 158 14.29 -11.34 -14.04
C ASP A 158 12.80 -11.39 -13.62
N PHE A 159 12.10 -10.24 -13.63
CA PHE A 159 10.70 -10.17 -13.28
C PHE A 159 9.82 -10.96 -14.23
N LYS A 160 8.89 -11.72 -13.67
CA LYS A 160 7.93 -12.55 -14.43
C LYS A 160 6.50 -12.07 -14.17
N LYS A 161 5.82 -11.68 -15.24
CA LYS A 161 4.40 -11.36 -15.25
C LYS A 161 3.53 -12.60 -15.11
#